data_5216e9bd8feaa273ae3b73fe114b5d80
#
_entry.id   5216e9bd8feaa273ae3b73fe114b5d80
#
_cell.length_a   1.000
_cell.length_b   1.000
_cell.length_c   1.000
_cell.angle_alpha   90.00
_cell.angle_beta   90.00
_cell.angle_gamma   90.00
#
_symmetry.space_group_name_H-M   'P 1'
#
loop_
_entity.id
_entity.type
_entity.pdbx_description
1 polymer ?
#
loop_
_entity_poly.entity_id
_entity_poly.type
_entity_poly.pdbx_seq_one_letter_code
_entity_poly.pdbx_strand_id
1 'polypeptide(L)'
;GYTILRYDSGKALLTLERDCAGVEHPGGSFPLLDLFFAEGGETEVFDGWFQAMGIRPRTEKKLAGYSSWYNRYQNITEDTIREDLTGCRSLLCLGDLFQIDDGWEPKVGDWLETDAQKFPHGLKGMVEEIHAAGFQAGLWLAPFVCEKDSALFRQHPDWLLKVDGKPWCCGSNWSSFYAL
;
A
#
# COMPACT_ATOMS: atom_id res chain seq x y z
N GLY A 1 -9.05 9.71 13.90
CA GLY A 1 -10.04 10.72 13.57
C GLY A 1 -10.08 11.05 12.09
N TYR A 2 -11.21 11.48 11.60
CA TYR A 2 -11.37 11.85 10.20
C TYR A 2 -11.22 13.36 10.05
N THR A 3 -10.62 13.80 8.95
CA THR A 3 -10.67 15.20 8.52
C THR A 3 -11.69 15.28 7.38
N ILE A 4 -12.64 16.17 7.51
CA ILE A 4 -13.69 16.40 6.53
C ILE A 4 -13.49 17.78 5.94
N LEU A 5 -13.53 17.87 4.61
CA LEU A 5 -13.47 19.11 3.86
C LEU A 5 -14.76 19.21 3.05
N ARG A 6 -15.53 20.31 3.24
CA ARG A 6 -16.75 20.58 2.50
C ARG A 6 -16.69 21.98 1.91
N TYR A 7 -17.10 22.09 0.66
CA TYR A 7 -17.26 23.39 0.00
C TYR A 7 -18.71 23.60 -0.42
N ASP A 8 -19.31 24.69 0.09
CA ASP A 8 -20.64 25.17 -0.31
C ASP A 8 -20.46 26.32 -1.31
N SER A 9 -20.64 26.02 -2.60
CA SER A 9 -20.47 27.01 -3.67
C SER A 9 -21.52 28.12 -3.63
N GLY A 10 -22.73 27.85 -3.11
CA GLY A 10 -23.80 28.86 -2.98
C GLY A 10 -23.51 29.90 -1.91
N LYS A 11 -22.69 29.55 -0.93
CA LYS A 11 -22.27 30.44 0.17
C LYS A 11 -20.80 30.84 0.10
N ALA A 12 -20.07 30.33 -0.89
CA ALA A 12 -18.61 30.46 -0.98
C ALA A 12 -17.91 30.10 0.37
N LEU A 13 -18.40 29.04 1.03
CA LEU A 13 -17.96 28.61 2.35
C LEU A 13 -17.17 27.31 2.27
N LEU A 14 -15.92 27.34 2.73
CA LEU A 14 -15.11 26.16 2.98
C LEU A 14 -15.17 25.80 4.45
N THR A 15 -15.63 24.58 4.77
CA THR A 15 -15.67 24.05 6.12
C THR A 15 -14.66 22.91 6.26
N LEU A 16 -13.84 22.98 7.29
CA LEU A 16 -12.85 21.97 7.65
C LEU A 16 -13.18 21.49 9.05
N GLU A 17 -13.34 20.20 9.20
CA GLU A 17 -13.69 19.55 10.45
C GLU A 17 -12.66 18.46 10.76
N ARG A 18 -12.22 18.36 11.99
CA ARG A 18 -11.41 17.26 12.49
C ARG A 18 -12.10 16.64 13.70
N ASP A 19 -12.35 15.33 13.63
CA ASP A 19 -12.82 14.57 14.78
C ASP A 19 -11.67 14.44 15.80
N CYS A 20 -11.88 15.00 16.97
CA CYS A 20 -10.96 14.96 18.10
C CYS A 20 -11.52 14.12 19.27
N ALA A 21 -12.57 13.33 19.06
CA ALA A 21 -13.12 12.47 20.10
C ALA A 21 -12.06 11.47 20.60
N GLY A 22 -11.90 11.38 21.92
CA GLY A 22 -10.91 10.51 22.56
C GLY A 22 -9.45 10.99 22.46
N VAL A 23 -9.20 12.17 21.90
CA VAL A 23 -7.85 12.76 21.90
C VAL A 23 -7.63 13.49 23.24
N GLU A 24 -6.64 13.01 24.01
CA GLU A 24 -6.18 13.67 25.22
C GLU A 24 -5.09 14.69 24.87
N HIS A 25 -5.19 15.89 25.43
CA HIS A 25 -4.19 16.94 25.27
C HIS A 25 -3.78 17.50 26.64
N PRO A 26 -2.50 17.48 26.98
CA PRO A 26 -2.03 17.83 28.34
C PRO A 26 -2.11 19.34 28.66
N GLY A 27 -2.65 20.14 27.75
CA GLY A 27 -2.80 21.60 27.91
C GLY A 27 -1.96 22.38 26.89
N GLY A 28 -2.19 23.71 26.83
CA GLY A 28 -1.58 24.58 25.82
C GLY A 28 -2.35 24.62 24.49
N SER A 29 -1.68 24.94 23.39
CA SER A 29 -2.30 24.97 22.06
C SER A 29 -2.35 23.58 21.44
N PHE A 30 -3.51 23.23 20.89
CA PHE A 30 -3.70 21.98 20.15
C PHE A 30 -3.66 22.25 18.64
N PRO A 31 -2.73 21.64 17.87
CA PRO A 31 -2.68 21.81 16.43
C PRO A 31 -3.85 21.06 15.77
N LEU A 32 -4.90 21.79 15.43
CA LEU A 32 -6.11 21.21 14.86
C LEU A 32 -5.93 20.79 13.42
N LEU A 33 -5.48 21.72 12.58
CA LEU A 33 -5.30 21.54 11.14
C LEU A 33 -4.06 22.32 10.69
N ASP A 34 -3.37 21.76 9.70
CA ASP A 34 -2.36 22.43 8.91
C ASP A 34 -2.87 22.56 7.47
N LEU A 35 -2.88 23.77 6.93
CA LEU A 35 -3.53 24.09 5.67
C LEU A 35 -2.52 24.70 4.70
N PHE A 36 -2.49 24.13 3.51
CA PHE A 36 -1.74 24.65 2.38
C PHE A 36 -2.70 25.14 1.30
N PHE A 37 -2.53 26.38 0.88
CA PHE A 37 -3.26 26.99 -0.21
C PHE A 37 -2.30 27.39 -1.32
N ALA A 38 -2.63 27.00 -2.55
CA ALA A 38 -1.87 27.38 -3.73
C ALA A 38 -2.80 27.58 -4.92
N GLU A 39 -2.37 28.45 -5.84
CA GLU A 39 -3.01 28.70 -7.12
C GLU A 39 -1.95 28.52 -8.22
N GLY A 40 -2.33 27.85 -9.33
CA GLY A 40 -1.41 27.57 -10.43
C GLY A 40 -1.82 26.34 -11.22
N GLY A 41 -0.97 25.88 -12.11
CA GLY A 41 -1.09 24.60 -12.77
C GLY A 41 -0.93 23.43 -11.80
N GLU A 42 -1.44 22.24 -12.18
CA GLU A 42 -1.41 21.05 -11.32
C GLU A 42 0.01 20.76 -10.78
N THR A 43 1.01 20.75 -11.66
CA THR A 43 2.40 20.50 -11.29
C THR A 43 2.92 21.53 -10.29
N GLU A 44 2.66 22.81 -10.52
CA GLU A 44 3.11 23.90 -9.65
C GLU A 44 2.50 23.80 -8.26
N VAL A 45 1.20 23.46 -8.17
CA VAL A 45 0.50 23.29 -6.90
C VAL A 45 1.05 22.12 -6.12
N PHE A 46 1.26 20.95 -6.76
CA PHE A 46 1.82 19.78 -6.10
C PHE A 46 3.28 19.97 -5.71
N ASP A 47 4.10 20.58 -6.54
CA ASP A 47 5.51 20.87 -6.21
C ASP A 47 5.60 21.83 -5.01
N GLY A 48 4.76 22.86 -4.99
CA GLY A 48 4.66 23.78 -3.85
C GLY A 48 4.24 23.08 -2.56
N TRP A 49 3.26 22.17 -2.65
CA TRP A 49 2.82 21.38 -1.51
C TRP A 49 3.92 20.42 -1.01
N PHE A 50 4.59 19.69 -1.90
CA PHE A 50 5.71 18.82 -1.53
C PHE A 50 6.84 19.62 -0.87
N GLN A 51 7.16 20.80 -1.40
CA GLN A 51 8.16 21.69 -0.81
C GLN A 51 7.76 22.15 0.60
N ALA A 52 6.50 22.59 0.78
CA ALA A 52 5.97 23.02 2.08
C ALA A 52 5.99 21.90 3.12
N MET A 53 5.73 20.65 2.70
CA MET A 53 5.76 19.45 3.54
C MET A 53 7.17 18.89 3.75
N GLY A 54 8.20 19.45 3.10
CA GLY A 54 9.55 18.90 3.14
C GLY A 54 9.69 17.56 2.43
N ILE A 55 8.73 17.20 1.60
CA ILE A 55 8.74 15.94 0.84
C ILE A 55 9.67 16.10 -0.36
N ARG A 56 10.62 15.19 -0.49
CA ARG A 56 11.51 15.11 -1.65
C ARG A 56 11.37 13.75 -2.29
N PRO A 57 11.27 13.64 -3.63
CA PRO A 57 11.27 12.36 -4.30
C PRO A 57 12.59 11.63 -4.03
N ARG A 58 12.51 10.34 -3.73
CA ARG A 58 13.71 9.50 -3.53
C ARG A 58 14.37 9.13 -4.86
N THR A 59 13.63 9.25 -5.94
CA THR A 59 14.11 9.00 -7.31
C THR A 59 13.37 9.91 -8.27
N GLU A 60 14.09 10.39 -9.29
CA GLU A 60 13.50 11.12 -10.43
C GLU A 60 13.18 10.16 -11.59
N LYS A 61 13.53 8.88 -11.45
CA LYS A 61 13.29 7.88 -12.48
C LYS A 61 11.78 7.63 -12.60
N LYS A 62 11.24 7.80 -13.80
CA LYS A 62 9.89 7.37 -14.12
C LYS A 62 9.88 5.85 -14.14
N LEU A 63 8.99 5.25 -13.36
CA LEU A 63 8.78 3.80 -13.33
C LEU A 63 7.54 3.49 -14.15
N ALA A 64 7.70 2.63 -15.14
CA ALA A 64 6.61 1.89 -15.77
C ALA A 64 6.72 0.43 -15.35
N GLY A 65 5.66 -0.34 -15.51
CA GLY A 65 5.76 -1.74 -15.12
C GLY A 65 4.47 -2.52 -15.26
N TYR A 66 4.59 -3.77 -14.92
CA TYR A 66 3.52 -4.75 -14.83
C TYR A 66 3.27 -5.11 -13.37
N SER A 67 2.00 -5.33 -13.03
CA SER A 67 1.57 -5.95 -11.78
C SER A 67 0.64 -7.13 -12.10
N SER A 68 0.88 -8.27 -11.49
CA SER A 68 0.05 -9.47 -11.70
C SER A 68 -1.39 -9.30 -11.20
N TRP A 69 -1.66 -8.33 -10.34
CA TRP A 69 -2.99 -8.10 -9.76
C TRP A 69 -4.08 -7.94 -10.82
N TYR A 70 -3.88 -7.05 -11.78
CA TYR A 70 -4.92 -6.72 -12.76
C TYR A 70 -5.23 -7.83 -13.75
N ASN A 71 -4.35 -8.82 -13.89
CA ASN A 71 -4.53 -9.97 -14.77
C ASN A 71 -4.96 -11.23 -14.01
N ARG A 72 -4.42 -11.45 -12.81
CA ARG A 72 -4.51 -12.73 -12.10
C ARG A 72 -5.19 -12.62 -10.73
N TYR A 73 -5.27 -11.44 -10.13
CA TYR A 73 -5.59 -11.29 -8.71
C TYR A 73 -4.67 -12.19 -7.85
N GLN A 74 -5.21 -12.87 -6.87
CA GLN A 74 -4.47 -13.83 -6.03
C GLN A 74 -4.23 -15.21 -6.72
N ASN A 75 -4.73 -15.42 -7.95
CA ASN A 75 -4.58 -16.70 -8.66
C ASN A 75 -3.26 -16.76 -9.42
N ILE A 76 -2.16 -16.59 -8.71
CA ILE A 76 -0.80 -16.63 -9.24
C ILE A 76 -0.09 -17.91 -8.80
N THR A 77 0.77 -18.42 -9.66
CA THR A 77 1.69 -19.53 -9.42
C THR A 77 3.01 -19.24 -10.12
N GLU A 78 4.06 -20.01 -9.84
CA GLU A 78 5.32 -19.87 -10.58
C GLU A 78 5.11 -19.91 -12.09
N ASP A 79 4.27 -20.83 -12.59
CA ASP A 79 4.03 -21.00 -14.01
C ASP A 79 3.29 -19.81 -14.62
N THR A 80 2.25 -19.31 -13.94
CA THR A 80 1.50 -18.14 -14.43
C THR A 80 2.34 -16.88 -14.42
N ILE A 81 3.23 -16.71 -13.45
CA ILE A 81 4.17 -15.58 -13.41
C ILE A 81 5.21 -15.67 -14.53
N ARG A 82 5.71 -16.87 -14.87
CA ARG A 82 6.60 -17.08 -16.03
C ARG A 82 5.91 -16.79 -17.36
N GLU A 83 4.64 -17.19 -17.48
CA GLU A 83 3.81 -16.87 -18.65
C GLU A 83 3.70 -15.34 -18.82
N ASP A 84 3.32 -14.62 -17.75
CA ASP A 84 3.19 -13.18 -17.76
C ASP A 84 4.54 -12.47 -18.02
N LEU A 85 5.64 -12.96 -17.43
CA LEU A 85 6.98 -12.45 -17.68
C LEU A 85 7.38 -12.57 -19.17
N THR A 86 7.01 -13.68 -19.78
CA THR A 86 7.25 -13.92 -21.21
C THR A 86 6.47 -12.91 -22.06
N GLY A 87 5.20 -12.66 -21.75
CA GLY A 87 4.36 -11.68 -22.42
C GLY A 87 4.90 -10.24 -22.26
N CYS A 88 5.36 -9.91 -21.08
CA CYS A 88 5.89 -8.58 -20.77
C CYS A 88 7.17 -8.20 -21.52
N ARG A 89 7.96 -9.17 -21.99
CA ARG A 89 9.19 -8.91 -22.78
C ARG A 89 8.95 -8.09 -24.06
N SER A 90 7.74 -8.15 -24.61
CA SER A 90 7.37 -7.38 -25.80
C SER A 90 6.70 -6.03 -25.47
N LEU A 91 6.35 -5.80 -24.21
CA LEU A 91 5.56 -4.64 -23.77
C LEU A 91 6.36 -3.67 -22.91
N LEU A 92 7.30 -4.18 -22.12
CA LEU A 92 8.09 -3.39 -21.18
C LEU A 92 9.48 -3.08 -21.73
N CYS A 93 10.05 -1.98 -21.25
CA CYS A 93 11.43 -1.59 -21.53
C CYS A 93 12.38 -2.18 -20.48
N LEU A 94 13.66 -2.30 -20.84
CA LEU A 94 14.70 -2.72 -19.89
C LEU A 94 14.76 -1.75 -18.69
N GLY A 95 14.72 -2.33 -17.49
CA GLY A 95 14.73 -1.59 -16.25
C GLY A 95 13.35 -1.17 -15.74
N ASP A 96 12.27 -1.51 -16.46
CA ASP A 96 10.90 -1.37 -15.93
C ASP A 96 10.63 -2.37 -14.80
N LEU A 97 9.55 -2.14 -14.06
CA LEU A 97 9.15 -2.97 -12.92
C LEU A 97 8.30 -4.16 -13.39
N PHE A 98 8.62 -5.35 -12.89
CA PHE A 98 7.73 -6.51 -12.94
C PHE A 98 7.39 -6.90 -11.50
N GLN A 99 6.14 -6.64 -11.08
CA GLN A 99 5.67 -6.85 -9.72
C GLN A 99 4.85 -8.14 -9.62
N ILE A 100 5.26 -9.01 -8.71
CA ILE A 100 4.43 -10.09 -8.20
C ILE A 100 3.54 -9.48 -7.12
N ASP A 101 2.24 -9.43 -7.37
CA ASP A 101 1.25 -8.84 -6.47
C ASP A 101 0.74 -9.87 -5.45
N ASP A 102 -0.30 -9.52 -4.67
CA ASP A 102 -0.92 -10.34 -3.63
C ASP A 102 -1.17 -11.80 -4.10
N GLY A 103 -0.93 -12.73 -3.21
CA GLY A 103 -1.14 -14.16 -3.41
C GLY A 103 0.13 -15.00 -3.52
N TRP A 104 1.31 -14.42 -3.34
CA TRP A 104 2.58 -15.16 -3.25
C TRP A 104 2.83 -15.71 -1.84
N GLU A 105 2.29 -15.06 -0.82
CA GLU A 105 2.36 -15.43 0.58
C GLU A 105 1.26 -16.46 0.95
N PRO A 106 1.44 -17.26 2.01
CA PRO A 106 0.41 -18.18 2.49
C PRO A 106 -0.82 -17.45 3.00
N LYS A 107 -0.61 -16.32 3.67
CA LYS A 107 -1.63 -15.42 4.22
C LYS A 107 -1.09 -13.99 4.30
N VAL A 108 -1.95 -13.00 4.07
CA VAL A 108 -1.57 -11.60 4.31
C VAL A 108 -1.14 -11.42 5.77
N GLY A 109 0.10 -10.98 5.96
CA GLY A 109 0.77 -10.93 7.26
C GLY A 109 1.97 -11.86 7.39
N ASP A 110 1.98 -12.99 6.70
CA ASP A 110 3.05 -13.99 6.77
C ASP A 110 4.15 -13.72 5.73
N TRP A 111 4.71 -12.50 5.77
CA TRP A 111 5.62 -11.95 4.76
C TRP A 111 7.01 -12.62 4.66
N LEU A 112 7.34 -13.49 5.60
CA LEU A 112 8.62 -14.22 5.61
C LEU A 112 8.50 -15.62 4.99
N GLU A 113 7.30 -15.99 4.57
CA GLU A 113 7.01 -17.29 3.99
C GLU A 113 6.40 -17.14 2.59
N THR A 114 6.59 -18.15 1.77
CA THR A 114 6.00 -18.23 0.44
C THR A 114 4.98 -19.37 0.43
N ASP A 115 3.85 -19.20 -0.24
CA ASP A 115 2.87 -20.28 -0.44
C ASP A 115 3.52 -21.42 -1.26
N ALA A 116 3.87 -22.50 -0.58
CA ALA A 116 4.59 -23.63 -1.17
C ALA A 116 3.77 -24.41 -2.22
N GLN A 117 2.45 -24.24 -2.27
CA GLN A 117 1.63 -24.84 -3.32
C GLN A 117 1.70 -24.02 -4.60
N LYS A 118 1.76 -22.72 -4.50
CA LYS A 118 1.83 -21.79 -5.63
C LYS A 118 3.26 -21.57 -6.11
N PHE A 119 4.21 -21.53 -5.18
CA PHE A 119 5.63 -21.28 -5.42
C PHE A 119 6.48 -22.37 -4.72
N PRO A 120 6.47 -23.60 -5.24
CA PRO A 120 7.16 -24.73 -4.59
C PRO A 120 8.68 -24.55 -4.51
N HIS A 121 9.28 -23.71 -5.36
CA HIS A 121 10.71 -23.39 -5.33
C HIS A 121 11.02 -22.04 -4.68
N GLY A 122 10.01 -21.39 -4.08
CA GLY A 122 10.13 -20.07 -3.48
C GLY A 122 10.30 -18.94 -4.51
N LEU A 123 10.50 -17.72 -4.01
CA LEU A 123 10.56 -16.55 -4.90
C LEU A 123 11.95 -16.25 -5.46
N LYS A 124 13.02 -16.81 -4.89
CA LYS A 124 14.39 -16.46 -5.28
C LYS A 124 14.64 -16.71 -6.78
N GLY A 125 14.31 -17.90 -7.27
CA GLY A 125 14.50 -18.24 -8.68
C GLY A 125 13.65 -17.36 -9.60
N MET A 126 12.44 -17.02 -9.19
CA MET A 126 11.55 -16.13 -9.94
C MET A 126 12.13 -14.70 -10.04
N VAL A 127 12.69 -14.18 -8.95
CA VAL A 127 13.36 -12.87 -8.94
C VAL A 127 14.58 -12.88 -9.88
N GLU A 128 15.35 -13.96 -9.88
CA GLU A 128 16.49 -14.14 -10.81
C GLU A 128 16.03 -14.17 -12.28
N GLU A 129 14.92 -14.85 -12.59
CA GLU A 129 14.33 -14.87 -13.93
C GLU A 129 13.85 -13.49 -14.39
N ILE A 130 13.21 -12.70 -13.48
CA ILE A 130 12.79 -11.33 -13.76
C ILE A 130 14.01 -10.44 -14.06
N HIS A 131 15.06 -10.52 -13.26
CA HIS A 131 16.30 -9.78 -13.49
C HIS A 131 16.99 -10.19 -14.79
N ALA A 132 17.02 -11.49 -15.09
CA ALA A 132 17.59 -11.99 -16.36
C ALA A 132 16.78 -11.54 -17.59
N ALA A 133 15.49 -11.24 -17.41
CA ALA A 133 14.68 -10.63 -18.45
C ALA A 133 14.92 -9.12 -18.62
N GLY A 134 15.74 -8.51 -17.76
CA GLY A 134 16.11 -7.09 -17.79
C GLY A 134 15.18 -6.18 -17.00
N PHE A 135 14.29 -6.72 -16.18
CA PHE A 135 13.33 -5.97 -15.37
C PHE A 135 13.77 -5.86 -13.91
N GLN A 136 13.19 -4.91 -13.17
CA GLN A 136 13.30 -4.83 -11.73
C GLN A 136 12.20 -5.70 -11.12
N ALA A 137 12.55 -6.57 -10.17
CA ALA A 137 11.57 -7.36 -9.45
C ALA A 137 10.89 -6.51 -8.37
N GLY A 138 9.56 -6.56 -8.31
CA GLY A 138 8.74 -6.00 -7.25
C GLY A 138 7.93 -7.08 -6.54
N LEU A 139 7.63 -6.84 -5.27
CA LEU A 139 6.80 -7.70 -4.46
C LEU A 139 5.78 -6.85 -3.70
N TRP A 140 4.50 -7.24 -3.77
CA TRP A 140 3.44 -6.56 -3.04
C TRP A 140 3.47 -6.93 -1.56
N LEU A 141 3.21 -5.94 -0.71
CA LEU A 141 3.10 -6.07 0.73
C LEU A 141 2.00 -5.15 1.28
N ALA A 142 1.27 -5.60 2.29
CA ALA A 142 0.36 -4.79 3.10
C ALA A 142 0.80 -4.81 4.59
N PRO A 143 1.86 -4.07 4.97
CA PRO A 143 2.56 -4.25 6.23
C PRO A 143 1.77 -3.83 7.48
N PHE A 144 0.64 -3.14 7.30
CA PHE A 144 -0.18 -2.66 8.41
C PHE A 144 -1.44 -3.49 8.66
N VAL A 145 -1.57 -4.63 8.00
CA VAL A 145 -2.72 -5.54 8.18
C VAL A 145 -2.27 -6.98 8.16
N CYS A 146 -3.04 -7.86 8.81
CA CYS A 146 -2.89 -9.30 8.70
C CYS A 146 -4.25 -10.00 8.66
N GLU A 147 -4.29 -11.16 7.99
CA GLU A 147 -5.44 -12.03 8.03
C GLU A 147 -5.58 -12.70 9.39
N LYS A 148 -6.84 -12.97 9.81
CA LYS A 148 -7.16 -13.66 11.05
C LYS A 148 -6.49 -15.04 11.14
N ASP A 149 -6.33 -15.70 10.01
CA ASP A 149 -5.76 -17.04 9.91
C ASP A 149 -4.25 -17.06 9.67
N SER A 150 -3.59 -15.89 9.63
CA SER A 150 -2.14 -15.79 9.50
C SER A 150 -1.41 -16.29 10.75
N ALA A 151 -0.17 -16.70 10.59
CA ALA A 151 0.71 -17.03 11.71
C ALA A 151 0.98 -15.76 12.56
N LEU A 152 1.14 -14.61 11.90
CA LEU A 152 1.33 -13.31 12.57
C LEU A 152 0.20 -13.01 13.56
N PHE A 153 -1.06 -13.13 13.14
CA PHE A 153 -2.21 -12.86 14.01
C PHE A 153 -2.21 -13.74 15.25
N ARG A 154 -1.86 -15.02 15.10
CA ARG A 154 -1.87 -15.99 16.21
C ARG A 154 -0.66 -15.84 17.15
N GLN A 155 0.51 -15.52 16.61
CA GLN A 155 1.76 -15.50 17.37
C GLN A 155 2.02 -14.14 18.03
N HIS A 156 1.51 -13.05 17.45
CA HIS A 156 1.75 -11.69 17.90
C HIS A 156 0.46 -10.89 18.16
N PRO A 157 -0.42 -11.36 19.07
CA PRO A 157 -1.66 -10.66 19.40
C PRO A 157 -1.43 -9.30 20.07
N ASP A 158 -0.22 -9.04 20.55
CA ASP A 158 0.26 -7.78 21.11
C ASP A 158 0.54 -6.71 20.05
N TRP A 159 0.78 -7.11 18.81
CA TRP A 159 0.99 -6.18 17.68
C TRP A 159 -0.32 -5.66 17.07
N LEU A 160 -1.43 -6.33 17.37
CA LEU A 160 -2.72 -5.95 16.82
C LEU A 160 -3.23 -4.64 17.44
N LEU A 161 -3.65 -3.71 16.60
CA LEU A 161 -4.40 -2.53 17.03
C LEU A 161 -5.70 -2.99 17.70
N LYS A 162 -5.99 -2.46 18.88
CA LYS A 162 -7.17 -2.83 19.66
C LYS A 162 -8.05 -1.60 19.94
N VAL A 163 -9.36 -1.80 19.83
CA VAL A 163 -10.37 -0.85 20.27
C VAL A 163 -11.25 -1.57 21.30
N ASP A 164 -11.42 -0.99 22.48
CA ASP A 164 -12.11 -1.60 23.62
C ASP A 164 -11.59 -3.01 23.96
N GLY A 165 -10.27 -3.21 23.87
CA GLY A 165 -9.59 -4.46 24.17
C GLY A 165 -9.75 -5.56 23.10
N LYS A 166 -10.42 -5.28 21.98
CA LYS A 166 -10.63 -6.23 20.89
C LYS A 166 -9.81 -5.83 19.66
N PRO A 167 -9.21 -6.81 18.92
CA PRO A 167 -8.54 -6.52 17.66
C PRO A 167 -9.43 -5.75 16.70
N TRP A 168 -8.89 -4.69 16.08
CA TRP A 168 -9.62 -3.86 15.15
C TRP A 168 -9.61 -4.44 13.74
N CYS A 169 -10.82 -4.76 13.23
CA CYS A 169 -11.00 -5.21 11.85
C CYS A 169 -10.97 -4.02 10.87
N CYS A 170 -10.31 -4.20 9.74
CA CYS A 170 -10.08 -3.14 8.73
C CYS A 170 -11.31 -2.80 7.87
N GLY A 171 -12.52 -3.10 8.34
CA GLY A 171 -13.76 -2.68 7.71
C GLY A 171 -14.55 -3.81 7.03
N SER A 172 -15.70 -3.45 6.46
CA SER A 172 -16.68 -4.41 5.96
C SER A 172 -16.25 -5.20 4.74
N ASN A 173 -15.41 -4.60 3.88
CA ASN A 173 -14.92 -5.27 2.67
C ASN A 173 -13.74 -6.21 2.96
N TRP A 174 -13.08 -6.04 4.11
CA TRP A 174 -11.93 -6.82 4.54
C TRP A 174 -12.15 -7.37 5.94
N SER A 175 -13.28 -8.07 6.10
CA SER A 175 -13.74 -8.57 7.40
C SER A 175 -12.82 -9.61 8.06
N SER A 176 -11.90 -10.19 7.32
CA SER A 176 -10.87 -11.11 7.83
C SER A 176 -9.52 -10.44 8.09
N PHE A 177 -9.34 -9.15 7.75
CA PHE A 177 -8.11 -8.40 7.93
C PHE A 177 -8.17 -7.52 9.17
N TYR A 178 -7.10 -7.58 9.95
CA TYR A 178 -6.93 -6.87 11.21
C TYR A 178 -5.75 -5.92 11.13
N ALA A 179 -5.89 -4.75 11.73
CA ALA A 179 -4.85 -3.73 11.74
C ALA A 179 -3.71 -4.07 12.72
N LEU A 180 -2.48 -3.74 12.34
CA LEU A 180 -1.25 -3.86 13.11
C LEU A 180 -0.79 -2.50 13.64
#